data_f37f62f2c12b721e37f211bcdf99166c
#
_entry.id   f37f62f2c12b721e37f211bcdf99166c
#
_cell.length_a   1.000
_cell.length_b   1.000
_cell.length_c   1.000
_cell.angle_alpha   90.00
_cell.angle_beta   90.00
_cell.angle_gamma   90.00
#
_symmetry.space_group_name_H-M   'P 1'
#
loop_
_entity.id
_entity.type
_entity.pdbx_description
1 polymer ?
#
loop_
_entity_poly.entity_id
_entity_poly.type
_entity_poly.pdbx_seq_one_letter_code
_entity_poly.pdbx_strand_id
1 'polypeptide(L)'
;LADSQLLTDVRALVGREYGRVYAWDEVNAPMIRQWCEIMGVDNPLYTDPVFAANSVQDGLVAPPAMLQVWCMEGFHLNNYAPGSTTENPYEVLKLIESYGYGSVVAVNSELTFNRNLRPGEKVYYTTRLESVGDEKTTGLGTGFFVTLVMSYFVEHKSGDEAVGELLFRVFKFRPANTHTPEAAPAKDQAKPVAKRPKPGMSDDTRFFWEGCDAGKLLIQRCTQCQTLRHPPAPVCIECHSFDWDSVQASGRASLYSFVIMHYPEVAPFDHPNPIGLIELEEGVRLVAGLAGVKREDLSIGMPLQLEFKTFDGELTLPLFRALSLPSAE
;
A
#
# COMPACT_ATOMS: atom_id res chain seq x y z
N LEU A 1 -3.35 -13.02 28.05
CA LEU A 1 -1.97 -12.83 28.52
C LEU A 1 -1.06 -13.63 27.62
N ALA A 2 0.03 -12.99 27.15
CA ALA A 2 1.04 -13.68 26.35
C ALA A 2 1.58 -14.91 27.06
N ASP A 3 1.95 -15.93 26.29
CA ASP A 3 2.60 -17.12 26.80
C ASP A 3 3.91 -16.71 27.51
N SER A 4 4.09 -17.16 28.74
CA SER A 4 5.28 -16.83 29.53
C SER A 4 6.56 -17.33 28.90
N GLN A 5 6.49 -18.42 28.12
CA GLN A 5 7.63 -18.97 27.40
C GLN A 5 8.00 -18.04 26.23
N LEU A 6 7.02 -17.55 25.47
CA LEU A 6 7.26 -16.57 24.40
C LEU A 6 8.01 -15.34 24.94
N LEU A 7 7.53 -14.76 26.05
CA LEU A 7 8.18 -13.59 26.64
C LEU A 7 9.62 -13.86 27.07
N THR A 8 9.89 -15.06 27.58
CA THR A 8 11.25 -15.48 27.94
C THR A 8 12.14 -15.59 26.72
N ASP A 9 11.64 -16.25 25.67
CA ASP A 9 12.41 -16.51 24.46
C ASP A 9 12.70 -15.22 23.67
N VAL A 10 11.72 -14.32 23.50
CA VAL A 10 11.94 -13.05 22.78
C VAL A 10 12.87 -12.11 23.57
N ARG A 11 12.80 -12.10 24.90
CA ARG A 11 13.69 -11.29 25.74
C ARG A 11 15.12 -11.78 25.71
N ALA A 12 15.34 -13.10 25.55
CA ALA A 12 16.68 -13.68 25.40
C ALA A 12 17.37 -13.23 24.11
N LEU A 13 16.62 -12.80 23.09
CA LEU A 13 17.17 -12.27 21.84
C LEU A 13 17.51 -10.77 21.90
N VAL A 14 17.01 -10.03 22.89
CA VAL A 14 17.27 -8.59 23.03
C VAL A 14 18.77 -8.35 23.24
N GLY A 15 19.33 -7.40 22.48
CA GLY A 15 20.75 -7.10 22.45
C GLY A 15 21.56 -7.97 21.48
N ARG A 16 20.95 -8.99 20.85
CA ARG A 16 21.63 -9.80 19.84
C ARG A 16 21.94 -8.95 18.62
N GLU A 17 23.18 -9.02 18.18
CA GLU A 17 23.65 -8.45 16.94
C GLU A 17 23.76 -9.54 15.86
N TYR A 18 23.39 -9.16 14.64
CA TYR A 18 23.42 -10.01 13.46
C TYR A 18 24.52 -9.53 12.53
N GLY A 19 25.07 -10.47 11.76
CA GLY A 19 26.19 -10.19 10.88
C GLY A 19 25.87 -9.18 9.78
N ARG A 20 26.87 -8.87 8.97
CA ARG A 20 26.79 -7.85 7.91
C ARG A 20 25.85 -8.27 6.79
N VAL A 21 25.06 -7.31 6.30
CA VAL A 21 24.29 -7.41 5.07
C VAL A 21 24.83 -6.36 4.09
N TYR A 22 25.44 -6.82 3.02
CA TYR A 22 26.06 -5.96 2.01
C TYR A 22 25.07 -5.48 0.96
N ALA A 23 25.32 -4.27 0.45
CA ALA A 23 24.70 -3.82 -0.80
C ALA A 23 25.17 -4.70 -1.96
N TRP A 24 24.30 -4.94 -2.96
CA TRP A 24 24.63 -5.65 -4.18
C TRP A 24 25.65 -4.88 -5.03
N ASP A 25 25.45 -3.58 -5.11
CA ASP A 25 26.27 -2.67 -5.88
C ASP A 25 26.83 -1.56 -4.98
N GLU A 26 27.93 -0.96 -5.43
CA GLU A 26 28.42 0.29 -4.85
C GLU A 26 27.40 1.42 -5.06
N VAL A 27 27.45 2.43 -4.21
CA VAL A 27 26.71 3.69 -4.42
C VAL A 27 27.01 4.20 -5.83
N ASN A 28 25.98 4.52 -6.61
CA ASN A 28 26.16 4.85 -8.03
C ASN A 28 25.24 5.98 -8.50
N ALA A 29 25.75 6.76 -9.44
CA ALA A 29 25.05 7.91 -9.99
C ALA A 29 23.73 7.57 -10.74
N PRO A 30 23.61 6.44 -11.49
CA PRO A 30 22.32 6.07 -12.09
C PRO A 30 21.20 5.87 -11.09
N MET A 31 21.42 5.18 -9.98
CA MET A 31 20.41 4.98 -8.95
C MET A 31 20.06 6.30 -8.26
N ILE A 32 21.05 7.16 -7.97
CA ILE A 32 20.82 8.49 -7.40
C ILE A 32 19.90 9.29 -8.33
N ARG A 33 20.19 9.35 -9.63
CA ARG A 33 19.39 10.09 -10.60
C ARG A 33 17.95 9.55 -10.67
N GLN A 34 17.77 8.24 -10.80
CA GLN A 34 16.45 7.61 -10.86
C GLN A 34 15.64 7.87 -9.60
N TRP A 35 16.27 7.77 -8.43
CA TRP A 35 15.61 8.07 -7.16
C TRP A 35 15.16 9.54 -7.09
N CYS A 36 16.03 10.48 -7.49
CA CYS A 36 15.69 11.90 -7.53
C CYS A 36 14.51 12.18 -8.49
N GLU A 37 14.48 11.55 -9.67
CA GLU A 37 13.38 11.68 -10.62
C GLU A 37 12.06 11.17 -10.03
N ILE A 38 12.04 9.99 -9.40
CA ILE A 38 10.84 9.40 -8.80
C ILE A 38 10.33 10.23 -7.64
N MET A 39 11.23 10.76 -6.82
CA MET A 39 10.89 11.51 -5.61
C MET A 39 10.67 13.01 -5.87
N GLY A 40 10.86 13.47 -7.10
CA GLY A 40 10.74 14.88 -7.47
C GLY A 40 11.80 15.77 -6.82
N VAL A 41 13.01 15.25 -6.62
CA VAL A 41 14.14 15.99 -6.03
C VAL A 41 15.00 16.57 -7.13
N ASP A 42 15.02 17.88 -7.25
CA ASP A 42 15.72 18.65 -8.29
C ASP A 42 17.01 19.35 -7.79
N ASN A 43 17.49 19.02 -6.58
CA ASN A 43 18.70 19.59 -6.02
C ASN A 43 19.93 19.16 -6.85
N PRO A 44 20.65 20.11 -7.49
CA PRO A 44 21.76 19.80 -8.39
C PRO A 44 22.97 19.15 -7.66
N LEU A 45 23.03 19.21 -6.35
CA LEU A 45 24.04 18.50 -5.54
C LEU A 45 24.07 17.00 -5.82
N TYR A 46 22.94 16.41 -6.20
CA TYR A 46 22.77 14.96 -6.41
C TYR A 46 22.87 14.55 -7.89
N THR A 47 22.70 15.49 -8.83
CA THR A 47 22.56 15.17 -10.25
C THR A 47 23.52 15.91 -11.18
N ASP A 48 24.11 17.03 -10.75
CA ASP A 48 25.06 17.82 -11.52
C ASP A 48 26.48 17.72 -10.94
N PRO A 49 27.40 16.97 -11.60
CA PRO A 49 28.77 16.79 -11.12
C PRO A 49 29.57 18.10 -11.00
N VAL A 50 29.29 19.07 -11.89
CA VAL A 50 30.02 20.36 -11.90
C VAL A 50 29.58 21.20 -10.69
N PHE A 51 28.28 21.30 -10.49
CA PHE A 51 27.73 21.97 -9.30
C PHE A 51 28.23 21.32 -8.01
N ALA A 52 28.14 20.00 -7.93
CA ALA A 52 28.52 19.23 -6.73
C ALA A 52 30.02 19.38 -6.39
N ALA A 53 30.90 19.39 -7.39
CA ALA A 53 32.35 19.61 -7.22
C ALA A 53 32.69 21.00 -6.68
N ASN A 54 31.85 22.00 -6.94
CA ASN A 54 32.02 23.37 -6.44
C ASN A 54 31.25 23.62 -5.13
N SER A 55 30.63 22.60 -4.56
CA SER A 55 29.89 22.68 -3.30
C SER A 55 30.76 22.29 -2.09
N VAL A 56 30.20 22.45 -0.89
CA VAL A 56 30.83 21.96 0.35
C VAL A 56 31.01 20.45 0.39
N GLN A 57 30.37 19.70 -0.53
CA GLN A 57 30.48 18.25 -0.62
C GLN A 57 31.67 17.80 -1.49
N ASP A 58 32.27 18.69 -2.28
CA ASP A 58 33.42 18.40 -3.17
C ASP A 58 33.17 17.16 -4.06
N GLY A 59 31.99 17.10 -4.68
CA GLY A 59 31.58 16.03 -5.59
C GLY A 59 30.15 15.53 -5.34
N LEU A 60 29.68 14.68 -6.26
CA LEU A 60 28.35 14.06 -6.16
C LEU A 60 28.20 13.26 -4.86
N VAL A 61 27.03 13.40 -4.27
CA VAL A 61 26.61 12.60 -3.11
C VAL A 61 25.21 12.04 -3.33
N ALA A 62 24.89 10.97 -2.62
CA ALA A 62 23.54 10.45 -2.57
C ALA A 62 22.67 11.27 -1.62
N PRO A 63 21.38 11.50 -1.93
CA PRO A 63 20.42 11.99 -0.95
C PRO A 63 20.46 11.19 0.35
N PRO A 64 20.48 11.81 1.53
CA PRO A 64 20.57 11.09 2.79
C PRO A 64 19.47 10.01 2.96
N ALA A 65 18.25 10.30 2.51
CA ALA A 65 17.13 9.37 2.57
C ALA A 65 17.34 8.08 1.76
N MET A 66 18.35 8.02 0.89
CA MET A 66 18.72 6.77 0.19
C MET A 66 19.54 5.80 1.06
N LEU A 67 19.91 6.15 2.30
CA LEU A 67 20.76 5.29 3.13
C LEU A 67 20.26 3.84 3.20
N GLN A 68 18.97 3.65 3.44
CA GLN A 68 18.35 2.33 3.50
C GLN A 68 18.28 1.65 2.12
N VAL A 69 18.18 2.42 1.03
CA VAL A 69 17.91 1.88 -0.32
C VAL A 69 19.07 1.00 -0.81
N TRP A 70 20.31 1.31 -0.46
CA TRP A 70 21.50 0.62 -0.96
C TRP A 70 21.56 -0.85 -0.58
N CYS A 71 21.07 -1.21 0.60
CA CYS A 71 21.11 -2.56 1.13
C CYS A 71 19.72 -3.23 1.16
N MET A 72 18.72 -2.65 0.48
CA MET A 72 17.40 -3.28 0.41
C MET A 72 17.47 -4.60 -0.33
N GLU A 73 16.85 -5.61 0.27
CA GLU A 73 16.63 -6.88 -0.38
C GLU A 73 15.75 -6.68 -1.62
N GLY A 74 16.00 -7.47 -2.66
CA GLY A 74 15.16 -7.50 -3.83
C GLY A 74 13.79 -8.12 -3.54
N PHE A 75 13.01 -8.35 -4.59
CA PHE A 75 11.68 -8.98 -4.51
C PHE A 75 11.69 -10.35 -3.81
N HIS A 76 12.81 -11.07 -3.91
CA HIS A 76 13.01 -12.35 -3.22
C HIS A 76 13.68 -12.09 -1.87
N LEU A 77 12.89 -11.95 -0.82
CA LEU A 77 13.35 -11.76 0.55
C LEU A 77 14.35 -12.86 0.96
N ASN A 78 15.35 -12.49 1.73
CA ASN A 78 16.51 -13.31 2.13
C ASN A 78 17.48 -13.66 0.99
N ASN A 79 17.44 -12.92 -0.11
CA ASN A 79 18.45 -13.00 -1.16
C ASN A 79 19.46 -11.86 -0.99
N TYR A 80 20.44 -12.06 -0.12
CA TYR A 80 21.46 -11.07 0.17
C TYR A 80 22.64 -11.15 -0.79
N ALA A 81 23.36 -10.03 -0.93
CA ALA A 81 24.58 -9.96 -1.72
C ALA A 81 25.64 -10.96 -1.20
N PRO A 82 26.54 -11.47 -2.08
CA PRO A 82 27.62 -12.36 -1.69
C PRO A 82 28.47 -11.76 -0.55
N GLY A 83 28.82 -12.60 0.45
CA GLY A 83 29.55 -12.19 1.64
C GLY A 83 28.67 -11.71 2.79
N SER A 84 27.37 -11.56 2.57
CA SER A 84 26.42 -11.23 3.64
C SER A 84 26.24 -12.41 4.61
N THR A 85 25.78 -12.07 5.82
CA THR A 85 25.43 -13.06 6.84
C THR A 85 24.30 -13.97 6.38
N THR A 86 24.29 -15.20 6.88
CA THR A 86 23.15 -16.12 6.72
C THR A 86 22.17 -16.07 7.89
N GLU A 87 22.49 -15.29 8.93
CA GLU A 87 21.60 -15.08 10.06
C GLU A 87 20.39 -14.24 9.65
N ASN A 88 19.23 -14.56 10.22
CA ASN A 88 18.01 -13.82 9.94
C ASN A 88 17.77 -12.75 11.00
N PRO A 89 17.95 -11.47 10.72
CA PRO A 89 17.73 -10.41 11.71
C PRO A 89 16.25 -10.25 12.12
N TYR A 90 15.33 -10.88 11.39
CA TYR A 90 13.90 -10.88 11.69
C TYR A 90 13.43 -12.18 12.37
N GLU A 91 14.33 -12.99 12.93
CA GLU A 91 13.97 -14.25 13.59
C GLU A 91 12.98 -14.03 14.76
N VAL A 92 13.12 -12.92 15.49
CA VAL A 92 12.20 -12.53 16.57
C VAL A 92 10.77 -12.38 16.06
N LEU A 93 10.55 -11.85 14.85
CA LEU A 93 9.23 -11.71 14.25
C LEU A 93 8.64 -13.08 13.88
N LYS A 94 9.47 -14.00 13.38
CA LYS A 94 9.05 -15.38 13.10
C LYS A 94 8.73 -16.14 14.39
N LEU A 95 9.50 -15.92 15.44
CA LEU A 95 9.22 -16.51 16.76
C LEU A 95 7.86 -16.03 17.30
N ILE A 96 7.60 -14.73 17.29
CA ILE A 96 6.31 -14.16 17.71
C ILE A 96 5.16 -14.69 16.82
N GLU A 97 5.39 -14.85 15.52
CA GLU A 97 4.43 -15.42 14.56
C GLU A 97 4.04 -16.86 14.91
N SER A 98 5.00 -17.69 15.33
CA SER A 98 4.74 -19.09 15.71
C SER A 98 3.79 -19.24 16.90
N TYR A 99 3.62 -18.17 17.68
CA TYR A 99 2.64 -18.08 18.77
C TYR A 99 1.29 -17.43 18.34
N GLY A 100 1.06 -17.29 17.03
CA GLY A 100 -0.22 -16.85 16.46
C GLY A 100 -0.37 -15.34 16.26
N TYR A 101 0.73 -14.56 16.32
CA TYR A 101 0.73 -13.13 16.02
C TYR A 101 1.19 -12.93 14.57
N GLY A 102 0.34 -13.32 13.60
CA GLY A 102 0.70 -13.42 12.18
C GLY A 102 0.81 -12.09 11.43
N SER A 103 0.14 -11.03 11.91
CA SER A 103 0.14 -9.73 11.22
C SER A 103 1.30 -8.85 11.65
N VAL A 104 1.77 -7.99 10.76
CA VAL A 104 2.82 -7.01 11.04
C VAL A 104 2.51 -5.68 10.34
N VAL A 105 2.82 -4.58 11.00
CA VAL A 105 2.76 -3.23 10.45
C VAL A 105 3.96 -2.42 10.93
N ALA A 106 4.55 -1.64 10.01
CA ALA A 106 5.56 -0.65 10.39
C ALA A 106 4.90 0.48 11.18
N VAL A 107 5.52 0.85 12.29
CA VAL A 107 5.00 1.89 13.20
C VAL A 107 5.73 3.19 12.98
N ASN A 108 7.05 3.15 13.04
CA ASN A 108 7.90 4.31 12.77
C ASN A 108 9.29 3.86 12.31
N SER A 109 9.91 4.75 11.53
CA SER A 109 11.31 4.69 11.12
C SER A 109 11.97 6.01 11.51
N GLU A 110 13.15 5.94 12.09
CA GLU A 110 13.95 7.11 12.46
C GLU A 110 15.35 6.91 11.90
N LEU A 111 15.77 7.83 11.02
CA LEU A 111 17.07 7.77 10.35
C LEU A 111 17.98 8.87 10.89
N THR A 112 19.18 8.47 11.26
CA THR A 112 20.27 9.36 11.63
C THR A 112 21.39 9.27 10.59
N PHE A 113 21.87 10.40 10.11
CA PHE A 113 22.88 10.50 9.07
C PHE A 113 24.14 11.14 9.65
N ASN A 114 25.27 10.46 9.53
CA ASN A 114 26.57 11.02 9.96
C ASN A 114 27.20 11.82 8.82
N ARG A 115 27.04 11.36 7.58
CA ARG A 115 27.43 12.05 6.35
C ARG A 115 26.67 11.51 5.15
N ASN A 116 26.79 12.20 4.03
CA ASN A 116 26.27 11.72 2.75
C ASN A 116 27.19 10.64 2.17
N LEU A 117 26.60 9.67 1.48
CA LEU A 117 27.31 8.64 0.74
C LEU A 117 27.77 9.15 -0.62
N ARG A 118 28.90 8.65 -1.11
CA ARG A 118 29.51 9.01 -2.39
C ARG A 118 29.46 7.86 -3.39
N PRO A 119 29.31 8.14 -4.70
CA PRO A 119 29.48 7.11 -5.71
C PRO A 119 30.80 6.36 -5.56
N GLY A 120 30.76 5.02 -5.68
CA GLY A 120 31.90 4.12 -5.52
C GLY A 120 32.08 3.59 -4.09
N GLU A 121 31.30 4.04 -3.12
CA GLU A 121 31.35 3.50 -1.75
C GLU A 121 30.58 2.20 -1.63
N LYS A 122 31.16 1.23 -0.93
CA LYS A 122 30.55 -0.07 -0.65
C LYS A 122 29.92 -0.05 0.74
N VAL A 123 28.58 -0.14 0.74
CA VAL A 123 27.76 -0.03 1.96
C VAL A 123 27.38 -1.42 2.47
N TYR A 124 27.35 -1.57 3.78
CA TYR A 124 26.70 -2.69 4.46
C TYR A 124 26.00 -2.17 5.73
N TYR A 125 25.13 -2.99 6.30
CA TYR A 125 24.58 -2.74 7.64
C TYR A 125 24.70 -3.98 8.53
N THR A 126 24.66 -3.75 9.84
CA THR A 126 24.41 -4.77 10.85
C THR A 126 23.08 -4.47 11.53
N THR A 127 22.44 -5.48 12.08
CA THR A 127 21.16 -5.31 12.80
C THR A 127 21.35 -5.71 14.25
N ARG A 128 20.78 -4.93 15.18
CA ARG A 128 20.65 -5.29 16.58
C ARG A 128 19.19 -5.28 16.98
N LEU A 129 18.73 -6.34 17.68
CA LEU A 129 17.42 -6.32 18.30
C LEU A 129 17.47 -5.44 19.55
N GLU A 130 16.90 -4.25 19.45
CA GLU A 130 16.96 -3.25 20.52
C GLU A 130 15.99 -3.54 21.65
N SER A 131 14.74 -3.85 21.32
CA SER A 131 13.73 -4.13 22.33
C SER A 131 12.52 -4.90 21.80
N VAL A 132 11.90 -5.65 22.69
CA VAL A 132 10.55 -6.20 22.53
C VAL A 132 9.72 -5.73 23.71
N GLY A 133 8.66 -4.95 23.43
CA GLY A 133 7.75 -4.46 24.47
C GLY A 133 6.88 -5.55 25.06
N ASP A 134 6.18 -5.22 26.12
CA ASP A 134 5.13 -6.10 26.67
C ASP A 134 3.94 -6.20 25.70
N GLU A 135 3.15 -7.26 25.84
CA GLU A 135 1.93 -7.44 25.04
C GLU A 135 0.98 -6.26 25.28
N LYS A 136 0.53 -5.64 24.17
CA LYS A 136 -0.41 -4.51 24.19
C LYS A 136 -1.56 -4.75 23.23
N THR A 137 -2.74 -4.28 23.64
CA THR A 137 -3.92 -4.21 22.79
C THR A 137 -4.04 -2.80 22.21
N THR A 138 -4.24 -2.73 20.91
CA THR A 138 -4.43 -1.51 20.11
C THR A 138 -5.70 -1.63 19.26
N GLY A 139 -6.05 -0.60 18.52
CA GLY A 139 -7.15 -0.66 17.55
C GLY A 139 -6.94 -1.70 16.44
N LEU A 140 -5.69 -2.09 16.15
CA LEU A 140 -5.35 -3.11 15.15
C LEU A 140 -5.44 -4.54 15.69
N GLY A 141 -5.25 -4.70 17.01
CA GLY A 141 -5.23 -6.02 17.65
C GLY A 141 -4.29 -6.07 18.85
N THR A 142 -3.98 -7.28 19.29
CA THR A 142 -3.11 -7.53 20.44
C THR A 142 -1.77 -8.10 19.99
N GLY A 143 -0.66 -7.56 20.50
CA GLY A 143 0.68 -7.98 20.09
C GLY A 143 1.81 -7.20 20.73
N PHE A 144 2.96 -7.23 20.06
CA PHE A 144 4.24 -6.73 20.56
C PHE A 144 4.82 -5.66 19.66
N PHE A 145 5.34 -4.59 20.27
CA PHE A 145 6.22 -3.66 19.56
C PHE A 145 7.64 -4.19 19.59
N VAL A 146 8.22 -4.36 18.41
CA VAL A 146 9.60 -4.83 18.21
C VAL A 146 10.39 -3.70 17.58
N THR A 147 11.52 -3.36 18.17
CA THR A 147 12.44 -2.31 17.67
C THR A 147 13.76 -2.94 17.26
N LEU A 148 14.14 -2.72 16.02
CA LEU A 148 15.42 -3.09 15.44
C LEU A 148 16.23 -1.83 15.17
N VAL A 149 17.52 -1.89 15.37
CA VAL A 149 18.47 -0.84 15.01
C VAL A 149 19.40 -1.40 13.95
N MET A 150 19.44 -0.75 12.79
CA MET A 150 20.31 -1.06 11.67
C MET A 150 21.39 0.01 11.60
N SER A 151 22.65 -0.37 11.87
CA SER A 151 23.79 0.53 11.78
C SER A 151 24.49 0.34 10.44
N TYR A 152 24.64 1.44 9.67
CA TYR A 152 25.15 1.45 8.31
C TYR A 152 26.62 1.89 8.30
N PHE A 153 27.41 1.21 7.49
CA PHE A 153 28.85 1.40 7.38
C PHE A 153 29.30 1.46 5.92
N VAL A 154 30.37 2.19 5.68
CA VAL A 154 31.17 2.09 4.45
C VAL A 154 32.42 1.30 4.76
N GLU A 155 32.73 0.31 3.93
CA GLU A 155 33.90 -0.54 4.06
C GLU A 155 35.14 0.15 3.51
N HIS A 156 36.18 0.31 4.33
CA HIS A 156 37.47 0.84 3.93
C HIS A 156 38.59 -0.10 4.31
N LYS A 157 39.72 -0.04 3.58
CA LYS A 157 40.93 -0.81 3.91
C LYS A 157 41.54 -0.47 5.27
N SER A 158 41.29 0.76 5.74
CA SER A 158 41.78 1.30 7.03
C SER A 158 40.83 1.04 8.20
N GLY A 159 39.70 0.45 7.97
CA GLY A 159 38.63 0.22 8.96
C GLY A 159 37.31 0.81 8.50
N ASP A 160 36.22 0.23 8.98
CA ASP A 160 34.88 0.59 8.57
C ASP A 160 34.44 1.92 9.19
N GLU A 161 33.72 2.74 8.42
CA GLU A 161 33.19 4.03 8.84
C GLU A 161 31.69 3.97 9.02
N ALA A 162 31.19 4.34 10.21
CA ALA A 162 29.76 4.45 10.48
C ALA A 162 29.16 5.69 9.78
N VAL A 163 28.22 5.49 8.89
CA VAL A 163 27.62 6.54 8.04
C VAL A 163 26.19 6.93 8.41
N GLY A 164 25.53 6.11 9.20
CA GLY A 164 24.20 6.41 9.72
C GLY A 164 23.55 5.23 10.41
N GLU A 165 22.34 5.44 10.88
CA GLU A 165 21.56 4.46 11.62
C GLU A 165 20.08 4.57 11.27
N LEU A 166 19.38 3.43 11.22
CA LEU A 166 17.94 3.34 11.12
C LEU A 166 17.38 2.62 12.34
N LEU A 167 16.60 3.31 13.15
CA LEU A 167 15.72 2.68 14.11
C LEU A 167 14.42 2.32 13.40
N PHE A 168 14.11 1.03 13.35
CA PHE A 168 12.93 0.50 12.69
C PHE A 168 12.04 -0.20 13.70
N ARG A 169 10.81 0.31 13.88
CA ARG A 169 9.85 -0.22 14.84
C ARG A 169 8.63 -0.78 14.14
N VAL A 170 8.30 -2.01 14.46
CA VAL A 170 7.11 -2.71 13.96
C VAL A 170 6.20 -3.14 15.09
N PHE A 171 4.92 -3.30 14.78
CA PHE A 171 3.95 -3.95 15.65
C PHE A 171 3.59 -5.30 15.04
N LYS A 172 3.97 -6.39 15.73
CA LYS A 172 3.67 -7.77 15.37
C LYS A 172 2.50 -8.23 16.21
N PHE A 173 1.36 -8.57 15.58
CA PHE A 173 0.10 -8.68 16.30
C PHE A 173 -0.85 -9.74 15.75
N ARG A 174 -1.79 -10.11 16.59
CA ARG A 174 -3.00 -10.86 16.24
C ARG A 174 -4.12 -9.84 16.04
N PRO A 175 -4.76 -9.74 14.84
CA PRO A 175 -5.82 -8.78 14.58
C PRO A 175 -6.99 -8.87 15.58
N ALA A 176 -7.59 -7.74 15.90
CA ALA A 176 -8.70 -7.66 16.86
C ALA A 176 -9.95 -8.44 16.41
N ASN A 177 -10.11 -8.64 15.10
CA ASN A 177 -11.22 -9.34 14.46
C ASN A 177 -10.72 -10.41 13.49
N THR A 178 -9.94 -11.36 13.97
CA THR A 178 -9.79 -12.59 13.22
C THR A 178 -10.97 -13.49 13.53
N HIS A 179 -11.97 -13.49 12.66
CA HIS A 179 -12.64 -14.75 12.39
C HIS A 179 -11.59 -15.67 11.76
N THR A 180 -10.80 -16.33 12.59
CA THR A 180 -10.14 -17.56 12.18
C THR A 180 -11.25 -18.52 11.80
N PRO A 181 -11.22 -19.15 10.64
CA PRO A 181 -12.05 -20.31 10.41
C PRO A 181 -11.46 -21.42 11.31
N GLU A 182 -11.81 -21.43 12.56
CA GLU A 182 -11.66 -22.60 13.39
C GLU A 182 -12.51 -23.68 12.72
N ALA A 183 -11.88 -24.80 12.39
CA ALA A 183 -12.59 -25.98 11.92
C ALA A 183 -13.62 -26.34 13.02
N ALA A 184 -14.83 -25.82 12.89
CA ALA A 184 -15.88 -25.99 13.86
C ALA A 184 -16.42 -27.42 13.75
N PRO A 185 -16.65 -28.10 14.88
CA PRO A 185 -17.51 -29.26 14.89
C PRO A 185 -18.92 -28.82 14.46
N ALA A 186 -19.47 -29.53 13.50
CA ALA A 186 -20.80 -29.29 12.96
C ALA A 186 -21.85 -29.13 14.05
N LYS A 187 -22.43 -27.95 14.18
CA LYS A 187 -23.77 -27.73 14.75
C LYS A 187 -24.45 -26.65 13.94
N ASP A 188 -25.57 -27.03 13.33
CA ASP A 188 -26.51 -26.18 12.61
C ASP A 188 -26.95 -24.98 13.46
N GLN A 189 -26.29 -23.83 13.27
CA GLN A 189 -26.87 -22.52 13.50
C GLN A 189 -26.43 -21.67 12.30
N ALA A 190 -27.37 -21.23 11.50
CA ALA A 190 -27.14 -20.36 10.37
C ALA A 190 -26.38 -19.09 10.85
N LYS A 191 -25.10 -18.97 10.44
CA LYS A 191 -24.32 -17.75 10.70
C LYS A 191 -25.05 -16.58 10.07
N PRO A 192 -25.18 -15.42 10.75
CA PRO A 192 -25.77 -14.24 10.12
C PRO A 192 -24.97 -13.92 8.85
N VAL A 193 -25.68 -13.85 7.72
CA VAL A 193 -25.07 -13.50 6.43
C VAL A 193 -24.50 -12.10 6.55
N ALA A 194 -23.20 -11.95 6.33
CA ALA A 194 -22.56 -10.64 6.35
C ALA A 194 -23.18 -9.73 5.30
N LYS A 195 -23.63 -8.54 5.69
CA LYS A 195 -24.18 -7.55 4.76
C LYS A 195 -23.10 -6.64 4.21
N ARG A 196 -23.32 -6.13 3.01
CA ARG A 196 -22.44 -5.11 2.41
C ARG A 196 -22.47 -3.81 3.23
N PRO A 197 -21.30 -3.17 3.46
CA PRO A 197 -21.28 -1.88 4.14
C PRO A 197 -22.01 -0.84 3.29
N LYS A 198 -22.85 -0.03 3.94
CA LYS A 198 -23.53 1.07 3.29
C LYS A 198 -22.58 2.24 3.07
N PRO A 199 -22.69 2.97 1.95
CA PRO A 199 -21.91 4.18 1.73
C PRO A 199 -22.28 5.26 2.75
N GLY A 200 -21.28 6.06 3.16
CA GLY A 200 -21.54 7.28 3.93
C GLY A 200 -22.26 8.31 3.04
N MET A 201 -23.38 8.84 3.53
CA MET A 201 -24.10 9.93 2.85
C MET A 201 -23.67 11.28 3.41
N SER A 202 -23.24 12.18 2.55
CA SER A 202 -23.04 13.59 2.84
C SER A 202 -24.00 14.44 1.99
N ASP A 203 -24.06 15.74 2.24
CA ASP A 203 -24.88 16.64 1.43
C ASP A 203 -24.42 16.64 -0.05
N ASP A 204 -23.11 16.44 -0.30
CA ASP A 204 -22.57 16.38 -1.66
C ASP A 204 -22.88 15.06 -2.38
N THR A 205 -23.06 13.95 -1.65
CA THR A 205 -23.21 12.60 -2.25
C THR A 205 -24.62 12.05 -2.19
N ARG A 206 -25.52 12.66 -1.42
CA ARG A 206 -26.89 12.20 -1.19
C ARG A 206 -27.66 12.00 -2.51
N PHE A 207 -27.63 13.00 -3.41
CA PHE A 207 -28.35 12.95 -4.69
C PHE A 207 -27.90 11.74 -5.54
N PHE A 208 -26.62 11.38 -5.49
CA PHE A 208 -26.07 10.24 -6.22
C PHE A 208 -26.64 8.91 -5.70
N TRP A 209 -26.64 8.72 -4.37
CA TRP A 209 -27.14 7.48 -3.77
C TRP A 209 -28.66 7.35 -3.87
N GLU A 210 -29.40 8.44 -3.66
CA GLU A 210 -30.86 8.48 -3.90
C GLU A 210 -31.19 8.22 -5.37
N GLY A 211 -30.36 8.71 -6.29
CA GLY A 211 -30.44 8.37 -7.71
C GLY A 211 -30.26 6.88 -7.96
N CYS A 212 -29.23 6.25 -7.35
CA CYS A 212 -29.02 4.82 -7.47
C CYS A 212 -30.22 3.99 -6.97
N ASP A 213 -30.82 4.37 -5.85
CA ASP A 213 -32.01 3.72 -5.30
C ASP A 213 -33.22 3.90 -6.22
N ALA A 214 -33.29 5.00 -6.96
CA ALA A 214 -34.29 5.26 -7.98
C ALA A 214 -33.96 4.68 -9.38
N GLY A 215 -32.87 3.91 -9.51
CA GLY A 215 -32.41 3.34 -10.78
C GLY A 215 -31.86 4.37 -11.77
N LYS A 216 -31.31 5.47 -11.26
CA LYS A 216 -30.74 6.57 -12.07
C LYS A 216 -29.29 6.84 -11.65
N LEU A 217 -28.39 6.84 -12.61
CA LEU A 217 -27.02 7.29 -12.38
C LEU A 217 -26.97 8.80 -12.61
N LEU A 218 -26.88 9.56 -11.54
CA LEU A 218 -26.86 11.02 -11.57
C LEU A 218 -25.44 11.55 -11.46
N ILE A 219 -25.04 12.42 -12.38
CA ILE A 219 -23.72 13.06 -12.42
C ILE A 219 -23.88 14.53 -12.06
N GLN A 220 -23.06 15.03 -11.15
CA GLN A 220 -23.05 16.44 -10.74
C GLN A 220 -22.59 17.33 -11.90
N ARG A 221 -23.32 18.44 -12.14
CA ARG A 221 -23.01 19.43 -13.17
C ARG A 221 -22.95 20.82 -12.57
N CYS A 222 -21.91 21.56 -12.84
CA CYS A 222 -21.82 22.98 -12.50
C CYS A 222 -22.81 23.78 -13.32
N THR A 223 -23.68 24.58 -12.69
CA THR A 223 -24.66 25.40 -13.43
C THR A 223 -24.02 26.60 -14.13
N GLN A 224 -22.84 27.04 -13.72
CA GLN A 224 -22.16 28.18 -14.30
C GLN A 224 -21.36 27.81 -15.57
N CYS A 225 -20.51 26.77 -15.51
CA CYS A 225 -19.65 26.39 -16.63
C CYS A 225 -20.02 25.06 -17.28
N GLN A 226 -21.08 24.41 -16.82
CA GLN A 226 -21.61 23.15 -17.33
C GLN A 226 -20.65 21.94 -17.18
N THR A 227 -19.53 22.07 -16.48
CA THR A 227 -18.59 20.97 -16.22
C THR A 227 -19.27 19.86 -15.44
N LEU A 228 -19.19 18.63 -15.95
CA LEU A 228 -19.60 17.41 -15.27
C LEU A 228 -18.47 16.90 -14.38
N ARG A 229 -18.82 16.34 -13.23
CA ARG A 229 -17.83 15.80 -12.30
C ARG A 229 -18.33 14.60 -11.50
N HIS A 230 -17.41 13.68 -11.29
CA HIS A 230 -17.55 12.56 -10.37
C HIS A 230 -16.14 12.20 -9.84
N PRO A 231 -15.92 11.96 -8.52
CA PRO A 231 -16.93 12.07 -7.45
C PRO A 231 -17.51 13.47 -7.28
N PRO A 232 -18.71 13.58 -6.68
CA PRO A 232 -19.28 14.87 -6.34
C PRO A 232 -18.39 15.69 -5.41
N ALA A 233 -18.35 17.00 -5.61
CA ALA A 233 -17.55 17.92 -4.79
C ALA A 233 -18.33 19.23 -4.55
N PRO A 234 -18.11 19.93 -3.41
CA PRO A 234 -18.84 21.14 -3.08
C PRO A 234 -18.55 22.32 -4.02
N VAL A 235 -17.35 22.35 -4.63
CA VAL A 235 -16.87 23.45 -5.46
C VAL A 235 -16.49 22.94 -6.85
N CYS A 236 -16.84 23.69 -7.88
CA CYS A 236 -16.37 23.41 -9.23
C CYS A 236 -14.87 23.70 -9.37
N ILE A 237 -14.10 22.73 -9.85
CA ILE A 237 -12.64 22.89 -10.02
C ILE A 237 -12.28 23.84 -11.16
N GLU A 238 -13.19 24.06 -12.13
CA GLU A 238 -12.95 24.89 -13.31
C GLU A 238 -13.27 26.37 -13.07
N CYS A 239 -14.40 26.67 -12.42
CA CYS A 239 -14.86 28.04 -12.25
C CYS A 239 -15.11 28.46 -10.81
N HIS A 240 -14.81 27.58 -9.85
CA HIS A 240 -14.95 27.80 -8.39
C HIS A 240 -16.38 28.13 -7.90
N SER A 241 -17.40 27.90 -8.73
CA SER A 241 -18.80 28.06 -8.33
C SER A 241 -19.23 26.95 -7.37
N PHE A 242 -20.11 27.31 -6.43
CA PHE A 242 -20.80 26.38 -5.54
C PHE A 242 -22.14 25.88 -6.11
N ASP A 243 -22.63 26.52 -7.17
CA ASP A 243 -23.96 26.22 -7.74
C ASP A 243 -23.84 25.00 -8.67
N TRP A 244 -24.69 24.01 -8.44
CA TRP A 244 -24.72 22.80 -9.23
C TRP A 244 -26.14 22.21 -9.33
N ASP A 245 -26.36 21.43 -10.37
CA ASP A 245 -27.49 20.52 -10.54
C ASP A 245 -26.96 19.11 -10.88
N SER A 246 -27.82 18.21 -11.28
CA SER A 246 -27.43 16.88 -11.73
C SER A 246 -28.04 16.52 -13.07
N VAL A 247 -27.35 15.74 -13.86
CA VAL A 247 -27.81 15.13 -15.11
C VAL A 247 -27.83 13.61 -14.97
N GLN A 248 -28.80 12.98 -15.61
CA GLN A 248 -28.84 11.51 -15.67
C GLN A 248 -27.90 11.02 -16.77
N ALA A 249 -26.98 10.14 -16.41
CA ALA A 249 -26.10 9.49 -17.38
C ALA A 249 -26.86 8.51 -18.28
N SER A 250 -26.39 8.35 -19.51
CA SER A 250 -26.92 7.41 -20.51
C SER A 250 -26.74 5.93 -20.08
N GLY A 251 -25.78 5.70 -19.22
CA GLY A 251 -25.37 4.36 -18.78
C GLY A 251 -24.46 3.63 -19.76
N ARG A 252 -24.15 4.23 -20.93
CA ARG A 252 -23.13 3.73 -21.85
C ARG A 252 -21.74 4.13 -21.36
N ALA A 253 -20.79 3.20 -21.42
CA ALA A 253 -19.48 3.42 -20.88
C ALA A 253 -18.42 2.54 -21.55
N SER A 254 -17.17 2.79 -21.23
CA SER A 254 -16.04 1.90 -21.55
C SER A 254 -15.21 1.60 -20.31
N LEU A 255 -14.53 0.47 -20.32
CA LEU A 255 -13.59 0.08 -19.27
C LEU A 255 -12.28 0.85 -19.42
N TYR A 256 -12.04 1.84 -18.55
CA TYR A 256 -10.81 2.63 -18.60
C TYR A 256 -9.63 1.91 -17.94
N SER A 257 -9.88 1.27 -16.81
CA SER A 257 -8.90 0.45 -16.07
C SER A 257 -9.64 -0.52 -15.15
N PHE A 258 -8.95 -1.55 -14.65
CA PHE A 258 -9.56 -2.47 -13.70
C PHE A 258 -8.54 -3.08 -12.76
N VAL A 259 -9.05 -3.59 -11.63
CA VAL A 259 -8.34 -4.48 -10.71
C VAL A 259 -9.19 -5.70 -10.42
N ILE A 260 -8.57 -6.80 -10.03
CA ILE A 260 -9.27 -7.98 -9.56
C ILE A 260 -8.79 -8.24 -8.14
N MET A 261 -9.70 -8.09 -7.19
CA MET A 261 -9.40 -8.35 -5.80
C MET A 261 -9.47 -9.85 -5.53
N HIS A 262 -8.33 -10.45 -5.22
CA HIS A 262 -8.21 -11.87 -4.89
C HIS A 262 -8.14 -12.11 -3.38
N TYR A 263 -7.47 -11.21 -2.65
CA TYR A 263 -7.21 -11.36 -1.22
C TYR A 263 -7.20 -9.99 -0.51
N PRO A 264 -7.61 -9.91 0.78
CA PRO A 264 -8.27 -10.97 1.55
C PRO A 264 -9.68 -11.26 1.05
N GLU A 265 -10.13 -12.52 1.16
CA GLU A 265 -11.52 -12.88 0.90
C GLU A 265 -12.38 -12.35 2.03
N VAL A 266 -13.16 -11.33 1.76
CA VAL A 266 -14.01 -10.65 2.74
C VAL A 266 -15.48 -10.83 2.37
N ALA A 267 -16.22 -11.55 3.21
CA ALA A 267 -17.66 -11.57 3.09
C ALA A 267 -18.22 -10.14 3.33
N PRO A 268 -19.22 -9.69 2.59
CA PRO A 268 -20.11 -10.43 1.69
C PRO A 268 -19.75 -10.35 0.20
N PHE A 269 -18.50 -10.09 -0.14
CA PHE A 269 -18.09 -9.95 -1.53
C PHE A 269 -17.74 -11.31 -2.14
N ASP A 270 -18.09 -11.49 -3.41
CA ASP A 270 -17.66 -12.64 -4.19
C ASP A 270 -16.18 -12.46 -4.59
N HIS A 271 -15.40 -13.53 -4.59
CA HIS A 271 -14.00 -13.52 -4.98
C HIS A 271 -13.74 -14.59 -6.07
N PRO A 272 -12.92 -14.26 -7.06
CA PRO A 272 -12.28 -12.98 -7.34
C PRO A 272 -13.29 -11.88 -7.69
N ASN A 273 -13.09 -10.66 -7.16
CA ASN A 273 -14.00 -9.53 -7.33
C ASN A 273 -13.43 -8.50 -8.33
N PRO A 274 -13.94 -8.45 -9.57
CA PRO A 274 -13.51 -7.47 -10.56
C PRO A 274 -14.15 -6.11 -10.29
N ILE A 275 -13.29 -5.08 -10.22
CA ILE A 275 -13.68 -3.68 -10.00
C ILE A 275 -13.09 -2.86 -11.14
N GLY A 276 -13.93 -2.07 -11.82
CA GLY A 276 -13.54 -1.22 -12.92
C GLY A 276 -13.45 0.26 -12.54
N LEU A 277 -12.51 0.98 -13.14
CA LEU A 277 -12.61 2.40 -13.35
C LEU A 277 -13.31 2.59 -14.70
N ILE A 278 -14.52 3.10 -14.65
CA ILE A 278 -15.46 3.16 -15.77
C ILE A 278 -15.48 4.57 -16.32
N GLU A 279 -15.26 4.73 -17.62
CA GLU A 279 -15.41 6.02 -18.32
C GLU A 279 -16.78 6.06 -18.98
N LEU A 280 -17.64 6.97 -18.47
CA LEU A 280 -18.97 7.17 -19.01
C LEU A 280 -18.91 7.95 -20.33
N GLU A 281 -19.94 7.79 -21.18
CA GLU A 281 -20.09 8.55 -22.43
C GLU A 281 -20.12 10.07 -22.18
N GLU A 282 -20.54 10.48 -21.00
CA GLU A 282 -20.56 11.87 -20.55
C GLU A 282 -19.16 12.44 -20.18
N GLY A 283 -18.10 11.64 -20.29
CA GLY A 283 -16.71 12.07 -20.09
C GLY A 283 -16.24 12.11 -18.64
N VAL A 284 -17.03 11.58 -17.69
CA VAL A 284 -16.61 11.41 -16.29
C VAL A 284 -16.28 9.95 -15.99
N ARG A 285 -15.49 9.72 -14.95
CA ARG A 285 -15.12 8.37 -14.53
C ARG A 285 -15.66 8.06 -13.15
N LEU A 286 -16.03 6.80 -12.92
CA LEU A 286 -16.41 6.28 -11.62
C LEU A 286 -15.84 4.89 -11.38
N VAL A 287 -15.67 4.54 -10.12
CA VAL A 287 -15.30 3.18 -9.71
C VAL A 287 -16.58 2.39 -9.46
N ALA A 288 -16.72 1.24 -10.12
CA ALA A 288 -17.87 0.35 -9.94
C ALA A 288 -17.50 -1.11 -10.10
N GLY A 289 -18.34 -2.01 -9.57
CA GLY A 289 -18.21 -3.44 -9.78
C GLY A 289 -18.51 -3.82 -11.23
N LEU A 290 -17.81 -4.82 -11.73
CA LEU A 290 -18.05 -5.41 -13.05
C LEU A 290 -18.92 -6.67 -12.89
N ALA A 291 -20.06 -6.70 -13.57
CA ALA A 291 -21.04 -7.79 -13.45
C ALA A 291 -20.91 -8.81 -14.60
N GLY A 292 -20.84 -10.09 -14.25
CA GLY A 292 -20.90 -11.20 -15.23
C GLY A 292 -19.72 -11.26 -16.20
N VAL A 293 -18.56 -10.68 -15.86
CA VAL A 293 -17.36 -10.69 -16.69
C VAL A 293 -16.31 -11.60 -16.06
N LYS A 294 -15.72 -12.48 -16.83
CA LYS A 294 -14.59 -13.28 -16.40
C LYS A 294 -13.28 -12.50 -16.60
N ARG A 295 -12.26 -12.87 -15.82
CA ARG A 295 -10.95 -12.22 -15.89
C ARG A 295 -10.36 -12.21 -17.30
N GLU A 296 -10.43 -13.34 -17.98
CA GLU A 296 -9.90 -13.55 -19.32
C GLU A 296 -10.59 -12.70 -20.40
N ASP A 297 -11.82 -12.25 -20.14
CA ASP A 297 -12.62 -11.45 -21.07
C ASP A 297 -12.44 -9.93 -20.85
N LEU A 298 -11.73 -9.53 -19.77
CA LEU A 298 -11.51 -8.11 -19.45
C LEU A 298 -10.45 -7.51 -20.37
N SER A 299 -10.82 -6.46 -21.07
CA SER A 299 -9.91 -5.64 -21.87
C SER A 299 -10.20 -4.15 -21.72
N ILE A 300 -9.13 -3.34 -21.63
CA ILE A 300 -9.26 -1.88 -21.56
C ILE A 300 -9.92 -1.39 -22.86
N GLY A 301 -10.88 -0.46 -22.74
CA GLY A 301 -11.66 0.06 -23.85
C GLY A 301 -12.90 -0.77 -24.22
N MET A 302 -13.13 -1.93 -23.59
CA MET A 302 -14.33 -2.73 -23.87
C MET A 302 -15.61 -1.94 -23.54
N PRO A 303 -16.68 -2.06 -24.38
CA PRO A 303 -17.94 -1.37 -24.14
C PRO A 303 -18.69 -1.99 -22.97
N LEU A 304 -19.24 -1.12 -22.14
CA LEU A 304 -19.98 -1.49 -20.94
C LEU A 304 -21.36 -0.82 -20.91
N GLN A 305 -22.30 -1.46 -20.25
CA GLN A 305 -23.63 -0.94 -19.97
C GLN A 305 -23.93 -0.98 -18.48
N LEU A 306 -24.44 0.13 -17.97
CA LEU A 306 -24.91 0.27 -16.60
C LEU A 306 -26.05 -0.69 -16.30
N GLU A 307 -25.98 -1.33 -15.15
CA GLU A 307 -27.10 -2.02 -14.50
C GLU A 307 -27.13 -1.66 -13.02
N PHE A 308 -28.30 -1.70 -12.40
CA PHE A 308 -28.45 -1.53 -10.96
C PHE A 308 -28.72 -2.88 -10.31
N LYS A 309 -28.05 -3.13 -9.19
CA LYS A 309 -28.28 -4.34 -8.40
C LYS A 309 -28.49 -3.97 -6.94
N THR A 310 -29.59 -4.48 -6.38
CA THR A 310 -29.88 -4.36 -4.94
C THR A 310 -29.26 -5.53 -4.20
N PHE A 311 -28.44 -5.23 -3.21
CA PHE A 311 -27.81 -6.16 -2.32
C PHE A 311 -28.48 -6.13 -0.94
N ASP A 312 -28.57 -7.28 -0.29
CA ASP A 312 -29.10 -7.43 1.07
C ASP A 312 -30.53 -6.85 1.26
N GLY A 313 -31.25 -6.63 0.16
CA GLY A 313 -32.60 -6.05 0.13
C GLY A 313 -32.67 -4.56 0.42
N GLU A 314 -31.55 -3.87 0.59
CA GLU A 314 -31.52 -2.49 1.09
C GLU A 314 -30.41 -1.59 0.51
N LEU A 315 -29.50 -2.12 -0.32
CA LEU A 315 -28.38 -1.35 -0.89
C LEU A 315 -28.37 -1.49 -2.40
N THR A 316 -28.73 -0.45 -3.13
CA THR A 316 -28.68 -0.44 -4.60
C THR A 316 -27.38 0.20 -5.08
N LEU A 317 -26.60 -0.55 -5.85
CA LEU A 317 -25.32 -0.09 -6.40
C LEU A 317 -25.35 -0.11 -7.93
N PRO A 318 -24.68 0.87 -8.59
CA PRO A 318 -24.40 0.80 -10.01
C PRO A 318 -23.32 -0.25 -10.28
N LEU A 319 -23.58 -1.13 -11.20
CA LEU A 319 -22.63 -2.10 -11.75
C LEU A 319 -22.54 -1.90 -13.26
N PHE A 320 -21.49 -2.42 -13.86
CA PHE A 320 -21.36 -2.40 -15.31
C PHE A 320 -21.15 -3.79 -15.87
N ARG A 321 -21.91 -4.09 -16.92
CA ARG A 321 -21.86 -5.36 -17.64
C ARG A 321 -21.22 -5.15 -19.01
N ALA A 322 -20.38 -6.09 -19.43
CA ALA A 322 -19.88 -6.10 -20.80
C ALA A 322 -21.04 -6.21 -21.82
N LEU A 323 -21.01 -5.35 -22.81
CA LEU A 323 -21.83 -5.55 -23.99
C LEU A 323 -21.19 -6.65 -24.84
N SER A 324 -21.94 -7.72 -25.09
CA SER A 324 -21.52 -8.74 -26.07
C SER A 324 -21.35 -8.04 -27.41
N LEU A 325 -20.14 -7.97 -27.94
CA LEU A 325 -19.98 -7.61 -29.35
C LEU A 325 -20.72 -8.68 -30.18
N PRO A 326 -21.53 -8.28 -31.14
CA PRO A 326 -22.06 -9.25 -32.07
C PRO A 326 -20.87 -9.98 -32.69
N SER A 327 -20.88 -11.33 -32.63
CA SER A 327 -19.91 -12.13 -33.31
C SER A 327 -19.83 -11.66 -34.75
N ALA A 328 -18.63 -11.22 -35.18
CA ALA A 328 -18.40 -10.92 -36.58
C ALA A 328 -18.64 -12.24 -37.36
N GLU A 329 -19.73 -12.23 -38.16
CA GLU A 329 -19.99 -13.28 -39.16
C GLU A 329 -18.93 -13.23 -40.26
#